data_182726b04040c01de49f27200ddc5cbe
#
_entry.id   182726b04040c01de49f27200ddc5cbe
#
_cell.length_a   1.000
_cell.length_b   1.000
_cell.length_c   1.000
_cell.angle_alpha   90.00
_cell.angle_beta   90.00
_cell.angle_gamma   90.00
#
_symmetry.space_group_name_H-M   'P 1'
#
loop_
_entity.id
_entity.type
_entity.pdbx_description
1 polymer ?
#
loop_
_entity_poly.entity_id
_entity_poly.type
_entity_poly.pdbx_seq_one_letter_code
_entity_poly.pdbx_strand_id
1 'polypeptide(L)'
;MFRYAIAAAIVVLPVAAAVAQSDEGPPRWAANIARKQHVIMHGIPRPCGAARDPLPDTVAKLEHGRAIFDRNCAACHGWTGQGTGPEAFAQVPAPADLEWLARTPKNRSEPYMYWTVAEGGRAFESGMPTFKRALSKKDIWSVIAYVRAGLPRRSP
;
A
#
# COMPACT_ATOMS: atom_id res chain seq x y z
N MET A 1 4.89 79.01 20.88
CA MET A 1 4.56 77.69 21.41
C MET A 1 4.40 76.71 20.19
N PHE A 2 5.46 75.97 19.82
CA PHE A 2 5.43 75.00 18.74
C PHE A 2 5.15 73.64 19.33
N ARG A 3 4.01 72.98 18.91
CA ARG A 3 3.64 71.64 19.30
C ARG A 3 4.12 70.73 18.19
N TYR A 4 5.15 69.93 18.43
CA TYR A 4 5.59 68.86 17.54
C TYR A 4 4.66 67.65 17.74
N ALA A 5 3.90 67.29 16.72
CA ALA A 5 3.17 66.04 16.70
C ALA A 5 4.12 64.93 16.23
N ILE A 6 4.39 63.96 17.10
CA ILE A 6 5.16 62.77 16.74
C ILE A 6 4.19 61.75 16.13
N ALA A 7 4.29 61.57 14.84
CA ALA A 7 3.56 60.52 14.14
C ALA A 7 4.33 59.18 14.32
N ALA A 8 3.75 58.25 15.09
CA ALA A 8 4.28 56.91 15.20
C ALA A 8 3.89 56.11 13.96
N ALA A 9 4.89 55.77 13.16
CA ALA A 9 4.70 54.86 12.00
C ALA A 9 4.67 53.40 12.51
N ILE A 10 3.52 52.76 12.40
CA ILE A 10 3.36 51.34 12.68
C ILE A 10 3.90 50.59 11.46
N VAL A 11 5.08 50.00 11.61
CA VAL A 11 5.64 49.08 10.63
C VAL A 11 4.96 47.70 10.77
N VAL A 12 4.01 47.42 9.92
CA VAL A 12 3.42 46.06 9.82
C VAL A 12 4.37 45.21 8.97
N LEU A 13 5.16 44.38 9.62
CA LEU A 13 5.94 43.37 8.94
C LEU A 13 5.00 42.25 8.48
N PRO A 14 4.99 41.85 7.19
CA PRO A 14 4.24 40.70 6.75
C PRO A 14 4.91 39.45 7.35
N VAL A 15 4.19 38.74 8.22
CA VAL A 15 4.56 37.40 8.62
C VAL A 15 4.27 36.50 7.41
N ALA A 16 5.27 36.33 6.56
CA ALA A 16 5.26 35.28 5.57
C ALA A 16 5.33 33.94 6.33
N ALA A 17 4.18 33.35 6.60
CA ALA A 17 4.11 31.97 7.01
C ALA A 17 4.70 31.12 5.87
N ALA A 18 5.97 30.73 6.01
CA ALA A 18 6.56 29.69 5.19
C ALA A 18 5.79 28.41 5.50
N VAL A 19 4.80 28.09 4.67
CA VAL A 19 4.22 26.75 4.61
C VAL A 19 5.37 25.89 4.13
N ALA A 20 6.03 25.21 5.06
CA ALA A 20 6.95 24.15 4.73
C ALA A 20 6.13 23.10 3.97
N GLN A 21 6.23 23.12 2.64
CA GLN A 21 5.79 22.01 1.82
C GLN A 21 6.70 20.84 2.21
N SER A 22 6.16 19.91 3.01
CA SER A 22 6.83 18.65 3.23
C SER A 22 6.98 17.99 1.86
N ASP A 23 8.20 17.77 1.41
CA ASP A 23 8.55 16.95 0.23
C ASP A 23 8.19 15.46 0.45
N GLU A 24 7.51 15.16 1.53
CA GLU A 24 6.94 13.86 1.80
C GLU A 24 5.72 13.69 0.89
N GLY A 25 5.84 12.83 -0.10
CA GLY A 25 4.73 12.38 -0.93
C GLY A 25 3.55 11.88 -0.06
N PRO A 26 2.40 11.58 -0.65
CA PRO A 26 1.21 11.18 0.11
C PRO A 26 1.55 10.04 1.07
N PRO A 27 1.02 10.06 2.30
CA PRO A 27 1.33 9.03 3.29
C PRO A 27 1.11 7.64 2.70
N ARG A 28 1.96 6.69 3.05
CA ARG A 28 1.98 5.32 2.46
C ARG A 28 0.63 4.60 2.54
N TRP A 29 -0.20 4.92 3.55
CA TRP A 29 -1.57 4.42 3.63
C TRP A 29 -2.49 4.97 2.53
N ALA A 30 -2.17 6.14 1.97
CA ALA A 30 -2.92 6.76 0.88
C ALA A 30 -2.59 6.14 -0.50
N ALA A 31 -1.52 5.36 -0.58
CA ALA A 31 -0.95 4.81 -1.81
C ALA A 31 -1.91 3.98 -2.68
N ASN A 32 -3.11 3.68 -2.26
CA ASN A 32 -4.11 2.94 -3.04
C ASN A 32 -5.50 3.56 -2.96
N ILE A 33 -5.58 4.89 -2.79
CA ILE A 33 -6.87 5.59 -2.70
C ILE A 33 -7.71 5.28 -3.93
N ALA A 34 -7.17 5.38 -5.13
CA ALA A 34 -7.93 5.15 -6.38
C ALA A 34 -8.53 3.74 -6.42
N ARG A 35 -7.76 2.70 -6.05
CA ARG A 35 -8.28 1.33 -5.98
C ARG A 35 -9.34 1.16 -4.88
N LYS A 36 -9.13 1.78 -3.71
CA LYS A 36 -10.11 1.72 -2.61
C LYS A 36 -11.41 2.43 -2.99
N GLN A 37 -11.34 3.60 -3.61
CA GLN A 37 -12.50 4.32 -4.13
C GLN A 37 -13.24 3.50 -5.16
N HIS A 38 -12.53 2.85 -6.10
CA HIS A 38 -13.14 1.96 -7.07
C HIS A 38 -13.93 0.82 -6.38
N VAL A 39 -13.34 0.19 -5.36
CA VAL A 39 -14.02 -0.88 -4.62
C VAL A 39 -15.25 -0.39 -3.86
N ILE A 40 -15.19 0.81 -3.29
CA ILE A 40 -16.35 1.42 -2.60
C ILE A 40 -17.49 1.70 -3.58
N MET A 41 -17.18 2.22 -4.76
CA MET A 41 -18.18 2.65 -5.74
C MET A 41 -18.71 1.51 -6.60
N HIS A 42 -17.88 0.53 -6.94
CA HIS A 42 -18.16 -0.49 -7.94
C HIS A 42 -18.02 -1.93 -7.44
N GLY A 43 -17.45 -2.11 -6.23
CA GLY A 43 -17.09 -3.42 -5.72
C GLY A 43 -15.84 -4.01 -6.39
N ILE A 44 -15.52 -5.24 -6.00
CA ILE A 44 -14.44 -6.01 -6.63
C ILE A 44 -15.01 -6.75 -7.85
N PRO A 45 -14.40 -6.60 -9.05
CA PRO A 45 -14.91 -7.24 -10.27
C PRO A 45 -15.02 -8.78 -10.13
N ARG A 46 -16.05 -9.36 -10.77
CA ARG A 46 -16.14 -10.81 -10.90
C ARG A 46 -15.06 -11.34 -11.86
N PRO A 47 -14.50 -12.53 -11.60
CA PRO A 47 -14.87 -13.47 -10.53
C PRO A 47 -14.17 -13.19 -9.18
N CYS A 48 -13.24 -12.23 -9.12
CA CYS A 48 -12.39 -12.01 -7.94
C CYS A 48 -13.17 -11.63 -6.68
N GLY A 49 -14.28 -10.90 -6.80
CA GLY A 49 -15.11 -10.49 -5.65
C GLY A 49 -15.69 -11.66 -4.83
N ALA A 50 -15.86 -12.81 -5.46
CA ALA A 50 -16.29 -14.04 -4.80
C ALA A 50 -15.13 -14.98 -4.45
N ALA A 51 -13.89 -14.60 -4.75
CA ALA A 51 -12.74 -15.46 -4.54
C ALA A 51 -12.49 -15.70 -3.04
N ARG A 52 -12.28 -16.95 -2.69
CA ARG A 52 -11.93 -17.42 -1.35
C ARG A 52 -10.82 -18.44 -1.50
N ASP A 53 -9.95 -18.47 -0.52
CA ASP A 53 -8.91 -19.49 -0.46
C ASP A 53 -9.53 -20.86 -0.24
N PRO A 54 -9.38 -21.82 -1.16
CA PRO A 54 -9.98 -23.15 -1.02
C PRO A 54 -9.19 -24.08 -0.10
N LEU A 55 -7.97 -23.68 0.31
CA LEU A 55 -7.05 -24.57 1.02
C LEU A 55 -6.73 -24.02 2.43
N PRO A 56 -6.54 -24.89 3.42
CA PRO A 56 -6.14 -24.46 4.75
C PRO A 56 -4.73 -23.86 4.76
N ASP A 57 -4.47 -22.99 5.73
CA ASP A 57 -3.17 -22.35 5.93
C ASP A 57 -2.23 -23.34 6.67
N THR A 58 -1.58 -24.21 5.93
CA THR A 58 -0.56 -25.13 6.44
C THR A 58 0.82 -24.48 6.45
N VAL A 59 1.74 -25.00 7.27
CA VAL A 59 3.15 -24.57 7.31
C VAL A 59 3.77 -24.61 5.91
N ALA A 60 3.57 -25.70 5.17
CA ALA A 60 4.10 -25.85 3.81
C ALA A 60 3.54 -24.79 2.85
N LYS A 61 2.25 -24.42 2.97
CA LYS A 61 1.64 -23.37 2.17
C LYS A 61 2.22 -21.99 2.52
N LEU A 62 2.45 -21.71 3.80
CA LEU A 62 3.07 -20.46 4.23
C LEU A 62 4.52 -20.34 3.77
N GLU A 63 5.29 -21.42 3.84
CA GLU A 63 6.67 -21.47 3.32
C GLU A 63 6.72 -21.26 1.80
N HIS A 64 5.81 -21.88 1.07
CA HIS A 64 5.68 -21.65 -0.37
C HIS A 64 5.31 -20.19 -0.67
N GLY A 65 4.33 -19.64 0.05
CA GLY A 65 3.94 -18.24 -0.05
C GLY A 65 5.08 -17.27 0.25
N ARG A 66 5.90 -17.58 1.26
CA ARG A 66 7.12 -16.82 1.56
C ARG A 66 8.08 -16.82 0.39
N ALA A 67 8.39 -17.98 -0.18
CA ALA A 67 9.30 -18.08 -1.31
C ALA A 67 8.82 -17.29 -2.54
N ILE A 68 7.49 -17.20 -2.74
CA ILE A 68 6.89 -16.36 -3.79
C ILE A 68 7.05 -14.88 -3.43
N PHE A 69 6.74 -14.50 -2.18
CA PHE A 69 6.86 -13.14 -1.71
C PHE A 69 8.29 -12.60 -1.85
N ASP A 70 9.26 -13.38 -1.41
CA ASP A 70 10.67 -13.03 -1.46
C ASP A 70 11.14 -12.72 -2.89
N ARG A 71 10.68 -13.48 -3.87
CA ARG A 71 11.08 -13.31 -5.27
C ARG A 71 10.33 -12.22 -6.03
N ASN A 72 9.06 -11.99 -5.69
CA ASN A 72 8.16 -11.20 -6.55
C ASN A 72 7.63 -9.93 -5.89
N CYS A 73 7.69 -9.82 -4.57
CA CYS A 73 7.00 -8.77 -3.82
C CYS A 73 7.95 -7.94 -2.95
N ALA A 74 8.97 -8.57 -2.36
CA ALA A 74 9.82 -7.93 -1.37
C ALA A 74 10.62 -6.73 -1.91
N ALA A 75 10.96 -6.72 -3.21
CA ALA A 75 11.68 -5.60 -3.82
C ALA A 75 10.92 -4.27 -3.67
N CYS A 76 9.59 -4.29 -3.76
CA CYS A 76 8.75 -3.11 -3.58
C CYS A 76 8.15 -3.03 -2.17
N HIS A 77 7.58 -4.14 -1.67
CA HIS A 77 6.87 -4.13 -0.39
C HIS A 77 7.79 -4.24 0.84
N GLY A 78 9.07 -4.59 0.65
CA GLY A 78 10.00 -4.85 1.75
C GLY A 78 9.72 -6.19 2.45
N TRP A 79 10.70 -6.69 3.20
CA TRP A 79 10.61 -7.96 3.92
C TRP A 79 9.56 -7.96 5.05
N THR A 80 9.23 -6.77 5.55
CA THR A 80 8.18 -6.55 6.56
C THR A 80 6.81 -6.24 5.96
N GLY A 81 6.74 -6.05 4.64
CA GLY A 81 5.50 -5.71 3.94
C GLY A 81 5.06 -4.25 4.09
N GLN A 82 5.87 -3.38 4.69
CA GLN A 82 5.52 -1.98 4.97
C GLN A 82 5.70 -1.04 3.76
N GLY A 83 5.94 -1.57 2.56
CA GLY A 83 6.18 -0.76 1.37
C GLY A 83 7.54 -0.06 1.37
N THR A 84 8.55 -0.63 2.03
CA THR A 84 9.89 -0.07 2.23
C THR A 84 10.97 -0.83 1.47
N GLY A 85 10.59 -1.58 0.45
CA GLY A 85 11.56 -2.30 -0.38
C GLY A 85 12.48 -1.35 -1.15
N PRO A 86 13.62 -1.86 -1.65
CA PRO A 86 14.60 -1.03 -2.37
C PRO A 86 14.02 -0.35 -3.62
N GLU A 87 13.01 -0.94 -4.25
CA GLU A 87 12.34 -0.37 -5.42
C GLU A 87 11.14 0.53 -5.06
N ALA A 88 10.80 0.65 -3.77
CA ALA A 88 9.62 1.41 -3.33
C ALA A 88 9.71 2.90 -3.65
N PHE A 89 10.92 3.46 -3.59
CA PHE A 89 11.14 4.90 -3.80
C PHE A 89 10.88 5.35 -5.24
N ALA A 90 10.98 4.44 -6.20
CA ALA A 90 10.70 4.72 -7.61
C ALA A 90 9.21 4.58 -7.96
N GLN A 91 8.36 4.17 -7.02
CA GLN A 91 6.94 3.89 -7.26
C GLN A 91 6.05 5.06 -6.84
N VAL A 92 5.22 5.50 -7.77
CA VAL A 92 4.12 6.45 -7.53
C VAL A 92 2.84 5.85 -8.11
N PRO A 93 1.83 5.58 -7.30
CA PRO A 93 1.80 5.65 -5.83
C PRO A 93 2.74 4.63 -5.16
N ALA A 94 3.19 4.94 -3.95
CA ALA A 94 4.05 4.06 -3.17
C ALA A 94 3.41 2.68 -2.92
N PRO A 95 4.21 1.60 -2.77
CA PRO A 95 3.68 0.28 -2.43
C PRO A 95 2.90 0.29 -1.11
N ALA A 96 1.77 -0.41 -1.09
CA ALA A 96 0.91 -0.46 0.08
C ALA A 96 1.57 -1.16 1.28
N ASP A 97 1.18 -0.73 2.48
CA ASP A 97 1.45 -1.44 3.73
C ASP A 97 0.60 -2.71 3.82
N LEU A 98 1.25 -3.86 3.67
CA LEU A 98 0.62 -5.18 3.71
C LEU A 98 0.42 -5.66 5.16
N GLU A 99 1.18 -5.16 6.13
CA GLU A 99 0.99 -5.48 7.53
C GLU A 99 -0.38 -4.99 8.02
N TRP A 100 -0.76 -3.76 7.62
CA TRP A 100 -2.10 -3.26 7.89
C TRP A 100 -3.17 -4.13 7.23
N LEU A 101 -2.93 -4.57 5.99
CA LEU A 101 -3.87 -5.40 5.24
C LEU A 101 -4.05 -6.79 5.88
N ALA A 102 -2.99 -7.34 6.46
CA ALA A 102 -3.03 -8.61 7.18
C ALA A 102 -3.98 -8.59 8.38
N ARG A 103 -4.15 -7.44 9.03
CA ARG A 103 -5.05 -7.26 10.18
C ARG A 103 -6.52 -7.08 9.79
N THR A 104 -6.81 -6.89 8.50
CA THR A 104 -8.18 -6.73 8.01
C THR A 104 -8.92 -8.08 8.01
N PRO A 105 -10.22 -8.15 8.39
CA PRO A 105 -10.97 -9.41 8.38
C PRO A 105 -10.92 -10.15 7.04
N LYS A 106 -10.79 -11.49 7.08
CA LYS A 106 -10.59 -12.35 5.88
C LYS A 106 -11.64 -12.13 4.79
N ASN A 107 -12.90 -12.08 5.15
CA ASN A 107 -14.00 -11.93 4.21
C ASN A 107 -13.94 -10.63 3.39
N ARG A 108 -13.24 -9.62 3.88
CA ARG A 108 -13.03 -8.34 3.18
C ARG A 108 -11.69 -8.30 2.45
N SER A 109 -10.64 -8.84 3.09
CA SER A 109 -9.27 -8.69 2.58
C SER A 109 -8.93 -9.73 1.50
N GLU A 110 -9.37 -10.97 1.61
CA GLU A 110 -9.01 -12.03 0.66
C GLU A 110 -9.42 -11.74 -0.78
N PRO A 111 -10.69 -11.39 -1.08
CA PRO A 111 -11.07 -11.05 -2.45
C PRO A 111 -10.29 -9.85 -2.99
N TYR A 112 -10.06 -8.85 -2.13
CA TYR A 112 -9.31 -7.66 -2.49
C TYR A 112 -7.85 -7.98 -2.80
N MET A 113 -7.20 -8.77 -1.94
CA MET A 113 -5.80 -9.17 -2.14
C MET A 113 -5.65 -10.05 -3.37
N TYR A 114 -6.55 -11.03 -3.56
CA TYR A 114 -6.54 -11.89 -4.73
C TYR A 114 -6.65 -11.07 -6.02
N TRP A 115 -7.64 -10.18 -6.09
CA TRP A 115 -7.82 -9.29 -7.23
C TRP A 115 -6.60 -8.41 -7.48
N THR A 116 -6.04 -7.82 -6.41
CA THR A 116 -4.89 -6.92 -6.50
C THR A 116 -3.65 -7.66 -7.01
N VAL A 117 -3.36 -8.86 -6.51
CA VAL A 117 -2.23 -9.67 -6.97
C VAL A 117 -2.47 -10.18 -8.40
N ALA A 118 -3.66 -10.69 -8.68
CA ALA A 118 -3.96 -11.23 -10.01
C ALA A 118 -3.88 -10.17 -11.10
N GLU A 119 -4.53 -9.00 -10.91
CA GLU A 119 -4.67 -7.99 -11.95
C GLU A 119 -3.60 -6.90 -11.94
N GLY A 120 -2.84 -6.79 -10.86
CA GLY A 120 -1.82 -5.73 -10.71
C GLY A 120 -2.41 -4.35 -10.51
N GLY A 121 -1.59 -3.32 -10.67
CA GLY A 121 -1.93 -1.94 -10.34
C GLY A 121 -2.18 -1.00 -11.52
N ARG A 122 -1.93 -1.44 -12.75
CA ARG A 122 -1.92 -0.57 -13.93
C ARG A 122 -3.20 0.25 -14.14
N ALA A 123 -4.36 -0.36 -13.88
CA ALA A 123 -5.66 0.34 -13.98
C ALA A 123 -5.83 1.47 -12.95
N PHE A 124 -4.94 1.58 -11.99
CA PHE A 124 -4.91 2.56 -10.90
C PHE A 124 -3.58 3.31 -10.87
N GLU A 125 -2.92 3.42 -12.01
CA GLU A 125 -1.65 4.15 -12.20
C GLU A 125 -0.53 3.69 -11.26
N SER A 126 -0.59 2.43 -10.81
CA SER A 126 0.40 1.85 -9.90
C SER A 126 1.34 0.92 -10.66
N GLY A 127 2.64 0.94 -10.31
CA GLY A 127 3.66 0.09 -10.90
C GLY A 127 3.57 -1.39 -10.52
N MET A 128 2.61 -1.82 -9.70
CA MET A 128 2.43 -3.22 -9.34
C MET A 128 2.10 -4.08 -10.56
N PRO A 129 2.92 -5.09 -10.91
CA PRO A 129 2.66 -5.95 -12.07
C PRO A 129 1.46 -6.87 -11.86
N THR A 130 0.89 -7.38 -12.97
CA THR A 130 -0.12 -8.43 -12.96
C THR A 130 0.55 -9.79 -12.80
N PHE A 131 0.09 -10.61 -11.86
CA PHE A 131 0.67 -11.94 -11.61
C PHE A 131 -0.16 -13.11 -12.12
N LYS A 132 -1.39 -12.92 -12.59
CA LYS A 132 -2.26 -14.01 -13.07
C LYS A 132 -1.70 -14.83 -14.23
N ARG A 133 -0.69 -14.30 -14.94
CA ARG A 133 0.00 -15.01 -16.02
C ARG A 133 1.28 -15.70 -15.57
N ALA A 134 1.88 -15.24 -14.48
CA ALA A 134 3.15 -15.72 -13.95
C ALA A 134 2.97 -16.68 -12.76
N LEU A 135 1.88 -16.54 -12.01
CA LEU A 135 1.56 -17.34 -10.84
C LEU A 135 0.26 -18.10 -11.05
N SER A 136 0.23 -19.36 -10.63
CA SER A 136 -1.00 -20.14 -10.56
C SER A 136 -1.95 -19.56 -9.49
N LYS A 137 -3.23 -19.94 -9.54
CA LYS A 137 -4.19 -19.57 -8.48
C LYS A 137 -3.72 -20.04 -7.09
N LYS A 138 -3.10 -21.24 -7.02
CA LYS A 138 -2.54 -21.78 -5.78
C LYS A 138 -1.40 -20.92 -5.26
N ASP A 139 -0.52 -20.44 -6.14
CA ASP A 139 0.60 -19.56 -5.78
C ASP A 139 0.10 -18.23 -5.24
N ILE A 140 -0.90 -17.64 -5.91
CA ILE A 140 -1.53 -16.38 -5.45
C ILE A 140 -2.14 -16.57 -4.06
N TRP A 141 -2.85 -17.67 -3.82
CA TRP A 141 -3.40 -17.96 -2.49
C TRP A 141 -2.32 -18.21 -1.44
N SER A 142 -1.21 -18.86 -1.83
CA SER A 142 -0.11 -19.12 -0.90
C SER A 142 0.57 -17.83 -0.45
N VAL A 143 0.82 -16.90 -1.38
CA VAL A 143 1.42 -15.60 -1.00
C VAL A 143 0.46 -14.74 -0.19
N ILE A 144 -0.84 -14.80 -0.46
CA ILE A 144 -1.86 -14.11 0.36
C ILE A 144 -1.89 -14.70 1.77
N ALA A 145 -1.88 -16.02 1.91
CA ALA A 145 -1.83 -16.69 3.20
C ALA A 145 -0.59 -16.27 4.02
N TYR A 146 0.57 -16.19 3.37
CA TYR A 146 1.81 -15.73 4.01
C TYR A 146 1.71 -14.28 4.50
N VAL A 147 1.20 -13.37 3.68
CA VAL A 147 0.97 -11.96 4.08
C VAL A 147 -0.01 -11.90 5.26
N ARG A 148 -1.11 -12.65 5.20
CA ARG A 148 -2.12 -12.68 6.26
C ARG A 148 -1.64 -13.29 7.57
N ALA A 149 -0.66 -14.17 7.50
CA ALA A 149 0.02 -14.69 8.69
C ALA A 149 0.96 -13.66 9.34
N GLY A 150 1.04 -12.42 8.81
CA GLY A 150 1.91 -11.36 9.31
C GLY A 150 3.34 -11.44 8.79
N LEU A 151 3.56 -12.04 7.63
CA LEU A 151 4.89 -12.21 7.01
C LEU A 151 5.90 -12.85 7.99
N PRO A 152 5.62 -14.01 8.56
CA PRO A 152 6.47 -14.61 9.57
C PRO A 152 7.87 -14.91 9.01
N ARG A 153 8.91 -14.36 9.63
CA ARG A 153 10.29 -14.68 9.31
C ARG A 153 10.65 -16.02 9.95
N ARG A 154 11.56 -16.76 9.31
CA ARG A 154 12.19 -17.87 10.05
C ARG A 154 13.00 -17.24 11.18
N SER A 155 12.83 -17.75 12.39
CA SER A 155 13.81 -17.53 13.45
C SER A 155 15.17 -18.03 12.94
N PRO A 156 16.28 -17.32 13.18
CA PRO A 156 17.58 -17.78 12.83
C PRO A 156 17.92 -19.11 13.45
#